data_98fb6df0b8b1342e7c341b5b756b9a79
#
_entry.id   98fb6df0b8b1342e7c341b5b756b9a79
#
_cell.length_a   1.000
_cell.length_b   1.000
_cell.length_c   1.000
_cell.angle_alpha   90.00
_cell.angle_beta   90.00
_cell.angle_gamma   90.00
#
_symmetry.space_group_name_H-M   'P 1'
#
loop_
_entity.id
_entity.type
_entity.pdbx_description
1 polymer ?
#
loop_
_entity_poly.entity_id
_entity_poly.type
_entity_poly.pdbx_seq_one_letter_code
_entity_poly.pdbx_strand_id
1 'polypeptide(L)'
;MQGYNLIVVFDKSFSKMLMCKRLKEPYLGLMNFVGGKIEKGESGIDAAYRELFEEAAIERKSIDLIHLMDFSYPLDPCYVEVYAGRLKEDVTVSGDENTLFWQDDMEDNFFDMSKYAGEGNIGHILEHIKLNKEKFL
;
A
#
# COMPACT_ATOMS: atom_id res chain seq x y z
N MET A 1 11.84 2.09 -17.78
CA MET A 1 11.77 1.58 -16.39
C MET A 1 10.32 1.51 -15.97
N GLN A 2 9.87 0.35 -15.52
CA GLN A 2 8.49 0.16 -15.07
C GLN A 2 8.28 0.79 -13.69
N GLY A 3 7.23 1.59 -13.55
CA GLY A 3 6.80 2.14 -12.28
C GLY A 3 5.68 1.31 -11.66
N TYR A 4 5.71 1.19 -10.34
CA TYR A 4 4.68 0.54 -9.52
C TYR A 4 4.28 1.48 -8.40
N ASN A 5 3.15 1.23 -7.79
CA ASN A 5 2.75 1.90 -6.56
C ASN A 5 2.42 0.91 -5.46
N LEU A 6 2.56 1.37 -4.22
CA LEU A 6 2.06 0.72 -3.02
C LEU A 6 1.24 1.75 -2.25
N ILE A 7 0.12 1.33 -1.69
CA ILE A 7 -0.82 2.24 -1.05
C ILE A 7 -1.12 1.75 0.36
N VAL A 8 -0.78 2.57 1.34
CA VAL A 8 -1.07 2.30 2.75
C VAL A 8 -2.38 3.00 3.11
N VAL A 9 -3.39 2.21 3.42
CA VAL A 9 -4.72 2.70 3.76
C VAL A 9 -4.97 2.45 5.23
N PHE A 10 -5.15 3.52 6.01
CA PHE A 10 -5.60 3.40 7.40
C PHE A 10 -7.11 3.54 7.46
N ASP A 11 -7.73 2.82 8.40
CA ASP A 11 -9.15 2.98 8.65
C ASP A 11 -9.44 4.36 9.26
N LYS A 12 -10.71 4.70 9.39
CA LYS A 12 -11.15 6.00 9.89
C LYS A 12 -10.58 6.31 11.28
N SER A 13 -10.47 5.30 12.14
CA SER A 13 -9.95 5.48 13.51
C SER A 13 -8.43 5.48 13.61
N PHE A 14 -7.72 5.28 12.49
CA PHE A 14 -6.26 5.21 12.42
C PHE A 14 -5.67 4.09 13.30
N SER A 15 -6.40 2.98 13.44
CA SER A 15 -6.02 1.84 14.29
C SER A 15 -5.67 0.58 13.51
N LYS A 16 -6.06 0.50 12.25
CA LYS A 16 -5.83 -0.64 11.37
C LYS A 16 -5.35 -0.17 10.01
N MET A 17 -4.65 -1.04 9.29
CA MET A 17 -4.25 -0.75 7.92
C MET A 17 -4.64 -1.90 6.99
N LEU A 18 -4.97 -1.56 5.75
CA LEU A 18 -5.36 -2.52 4.73
C LEU A 18 -4.13 -3.23 4.19
N MET A 19 -4.17 -4.54 4.18
CA MET A 19 -3.14 -5.38 3.59
C MET A 19 -3.77 -6.45 2.69
N CYS A 20 -2.95 -7.05 1.86
CA CYS A 20 -3.34 -8.20 1.07
C CYS A 20 -2.34 -9.33 1.24
N LYS A 21 -2.82 -10.57 1.14
CA LYS A 21 -1.97 -11.75 1.04
C LYS A 21 -1.84 -12.11 -0.43
N ARG A 22 -0.61 -12.17 -0.91
CA ARG A 22 -0.35 -12.43 -2.32
C ARG A 22 -0.71 -13.86 -2.69
N LEU A 23 -1.44 -14.03 -3.79
CA LEU A 23 -1.86 -15.32 -4.31
C LEU A 23 -1.01 -15.77 -5.51
N LYS A 24 -0.03 -14.96 -5.93
CA LYS A 24 0.86 -15.21 -7.08
C LYS A 24 2.30 -14.85 -6.75
N GLU A 25 3.23 -15.43 -7.50
CA GLU A 25 4.63 -14.98 -7.50
C GLU A 25 4.74 -13.58 -8.18
N PRO A 26 5.66 -12.72 -7.82
CA PRO A 26 6.59 -12.87 -6.70
C PRO A 26 5.89 -12.70 -5.34
N TYR A 27 6.55 -13.21 -4.29
CA TYR A 27 6.07 -13.08 -2.90
C TYR A 27 4.79 -13.87 -2.60
N LEU A 28 4.54 -15.00 -3.29
CA LEU A 28 3.38 -15.85 -3.02
C LEU A 28 3.27 -16.17 -1.53
N GLY A 29 2.10 -15.91 -0.95
CA GLY A 29 1.81 -16.18 0.45
C GLY A 29 2.29 -15.12 1.43
N LEU A 30 3.04 -14.11 0.98
CA LEU A 30 3.48 -13.00 1.82
C LEU A 30 2.45 -11.87 1.82
N MET A 31 2.46 -11.08 2.88
CA MET A 31 1.58 -9.92 3.05
C MET A 31 2.21 -8.68 2.42
N ASN A 32 1.40 -7.86 1.78
CA ASN A 32 1.82 -6.62 1.14
C ASN A 32 0.72 -5.57 1.26
N PHE A 33 1.04 -4.33 0.93
CA PHE A 33 0.03 -3.31 0.68
C PHE A 33 -0.57 -3.51 -0.71
N VAL A 34 -1.77 -2.97 -0.94
CA VAL A 34 -2.38 -2.97 -2.27
C VAL A 34 -1.62 -2.03 -3.20
N GLY A 35 -1.73 -2.24 -4.50
CA GLY A 35 -1.07 -1.44 -5.51
C GLY A 35 -0.90 -2.20 -6.81
N GLY A 36 -0.23 -1.58 -7.77
CA GLY A 36 -0.02 -2.19 -9.08
C GLY A 36 0.89 -1.35 -9.96
N LYS A 37 0.74 -1.51 -11.27
CA LYS A 37 1.57 -0.83 -12.26
C LYS A 37 1.07 0.59 -12.51
N ILE A 38 2.03 1.52 -12.65
CA ILE A 38 1.75 2.85 -13.18
C ILE A 38 1.77 2.72 -14.71
N GLU A 39 0.65 3.02 -15.35
CA GLU A 39 0.52 2.87 -16.78
C GLU A 39 1.07 4.08 -17.51
N LYS A 40 1.48 3.87 -18.77
CA LYS A 40 2.03 4.92 -19.60
C LYS A 40 1.01 6.05 -19.76
N GLY A 41 1.46 7.28 -19.51
CA GLY A 41 0.64 8.47 -19.69
C GLY A 41 -0.21 8.87 -18.49
N GLU A 42 -0.24 8.06 -17.40
CA GLU A 42 -0.93 8.48 -16.19
C GLU A 42 0.06 9.00 -15.16
N SER A 43 -0.40 9.94 -14.33
CA SER A 43 0.40 10.41 -13.20
C SER A 43 0.42 9.35 -12.10
N GLY A 44 1.46 9.39 -11.25
CA GLY A 44 1.58 8.43 -10.14
C GLY A 44 0.39 8.47 -9.20
N ILE A 45 -0.10 9.65 -8.86
CA ILE A 45 -1.25 9.80 -7.95
C ILE A 45 -2.55 9.25 -8.57
N ASP A 46 -2.77 9.49 -9.85
CA ASP A 46 -3.94 8.95 -10.53
C ASP A 46 -3.89 7.44 -10.64
N ALA A 47 -2.69 6.88 -10.90
CA ALA A 47 -2.46 5.44 -10.90
C ALA A 47 -2.78 4.84 -9.52
N ALA A 48 -2.35 5.51 -8.43
CA ALA A 48 -2.62 5.06 -7.08
C ALA A 48 -4.13 4.99 -6.79
N TYR A 49 -4.88 6.02 -7.13
CA TYR A 49 -6.33 6.02 -6.94
C TYR A 49 -7.01 4.96 -7.80
N ARG A 50 -6.56 4.77 -9.05
CA ARG A 50 -7.11 3.76 -9.95
C ARG A 50 -6.87 2.35 -9.38
N GLU A 51 -5.64 2.04 -8.99
CA GLU A 51 -5.30 0.73 -8.43
C GLU A 51 -6.05 0.47 -7.11
N LEU A 52 -6.21 1.49 -6.29
CA LEU A 52 -6.95 1.35 -5.03
C LEU A 52 -8.41 0.98 -5.28
N PHE A 53 -9.02 1.56 -6.30
CA PHE A 53 -10.38 1.20 -6.70
C PHE A 53 -10.45 -0.21 -7.27
N GLU A 54 -9.53 -0.57 -8.18
CA GLU A 54 -9.50 -1.90 -8.81
C GLU A 54 -9.22 -3.02 -7.79
N GLU A 55 -8.27 -2.80 -6.89
CA GLU A 55 -7.81 -3.82 -5.94
C GLU A 55 -8.71 -3.94 -4.70
N ALA A 56 -9.33 -2.88 -4.25
CA ALA A 56 -10.01 -2.84 -2.96
C ALA A 56 -11.39 -2.19 -2.99
N ALA A 57 -11.84 -1.71 -4.13
CA ALA A 57 -13.11 -1.00 -4.31
C ALA A 57 -13.25 0.25 -3.42
N ILE A 58 -12.13 0.91 -3.13
CA ILE A 58 -12.12 2.19 -2.40
C ILE A 58 -12.15 3.33 -3.39
N GLU A 59 -13.19 4.15 -3.32
CA GLU A 59 -13.38 5.30 -4.21
C GLU A 59 -12.51 6.48 -3.78
N ARG A 60 -12.12 7.29 -4.76
CA ARG A 60 -11.29 8.49 -4.55
C ARG A 60 -11.87 9.46 -3.52
N LYS A 61 -13.20 9.60 -3.47
CA LYS A 61 -13.88 10.48 -2.52
C LYS A 61 -13.73 10.06 -1.05
N SER A 62 -13.35 8.79 -0.82
CA SER A 62 -13.29 8.23 0.53
C SER A 62 -11.95 8.42 1.22
N ILE A 63 -10.92 8.87 0.49
CA ILE A 63 -9.56 8.96 1.02
C ILE A 63 -8.75 10.02 0.27
N ASP A 64 -7.93 10.77 1.01
CA ASP A 64 -6.93 11.66 0.40
C ASP A 64 -5.57 10.98 0.53
N LEU A 65 -4.95 10.68 -0.61
CA LEU A 65 -3.63 10.05 -0.64
C LEU A 65 -2.54 11.11 -0.69
N ILE A 66 -1.47 10.89 0.07
CA ILE A 66 -0.25 11.69 -0.02
C ILE A 66 0.88 10.81 -0.53
N HIS A 67 1.77 11.39 -1.34
CA HIS A 67 2.97 10.71 -1.82
C HIS A 67 3.99 10.71 -0.67
N LEU A 68 4.33 9.53 -0.18
CA LEU A 68 5.14 9.39 1.03
C LEU A 68 6.63 9.25 0.72
N MET A 69 7.00 8.35 -0.21
CA MET A 69 8.38 8.03 -0.53
C MET A 69 8.45 7.18 -1.80
N ASP A 70 9.67 6.97 -2.30
CA ASP A 70 9.93 6.13 -3.46
C ASP A 70 11.05 5.13 -3.16
N PHE A 71 10.98 3.97 -3.81
CA PHE A 71 12.07 3.00 -3.84
C PHE A 71 12.52 2.79 -5.29
N SER A 72 13.82 2.56 -5.48
CA SER A 72 14.38 2.16 -6.75
C SER A 72 15.13 0.84 -6.60
N TYR A 73 15.03 -0.01 -7.62
CA TYR A 73 15.67 -1.33 -7.62
C TYR A 73 16.63 -1.41 -8.80
N PRO A 74 17.95 -1.18 -8.58
CA PRO A 74 18.88 -1.08 -9.72
C PRO A 74 19.14 -2.40 -10.44
N LEU A 75 18.97 -3.55 -9.76
CA LEU A 75 19.21 -4.88 -10.37
C LEU A 75 18.01 -5.35 -11.19
N ASP A 76 16.83 -4.90 -10.87
CA ASP A 76 15.60 -5.14 -11.63
C ASP A 76 15.01 -3.76 -11.90
N PRO A 77 15.31 -3.15 -13.06
CA PRO A 77 15.07 -1.71 -13.25
C PRO A 77 13.59 -1.36 -13.17
N CYS A 78 13.18 -1.01 -11.97
CA CYS A 78 11.83 -0.52 -11.67
C CYS A 78 11.92 0.46 -10.49
N TYR A 79 10.85 1.21 -10.31
CA TYR A 79 10.69 2.06 -9.13
C TYR A 79 9.30 1.84 -8.55
N VAL A 80 9.17 2.15 -7.26
CA VAL A 80 7.91 2.03 -6.53
C VAL A 80 7.62 3.36 -5.85
N GLU A 81 6.49 3.95 -6.16
CA GLU A 81 5.97 5.13 -5.47
C GLU A 81 5.04 4.66 -4.35
N VAL A 82 5.23 5.18 -3.15
CA VAL A 82 4.43 4.82 -1.99
C VAL A 82 3.51 5.97 -1.62
N TYR A 83 2.22 5.67 -1.55
CA TYR A 83 1.18 6.61 -1.16
C TYR A 83 0.53 6.13 0.13
N ALA A 84 0.02 7.05 0.91
CA ALA A 84 -0.67 6.72 2.16
C ALA A 84 -1.82 7.67 2.41
N GLY A 85 -2.84 7.19 3.09
CA GLY A 85 -3.99 7.98 3.47
C GLY A 85 -4.81 7.32 4.56
N ARG A 86 -5.72 8.08 5.13
CA ARG A 86 -6.67 7.64 6.15
C ARG A 86 -8.08 7.79 5.60
N LEU A 87 -8.89 6.75 5.74
CA LEU A 87 -10.27 6.78 5.29
C LEU A 87 -11.06 7.88 6.02
N LYS A 88 -11.88 8.60 5.28
CA LYS A 88 -12.78 9.64 5.81
C LYS A 88 -14.02 9.03 6.45
N GLU A 89 -14.35 7.80 6.03
CA GLU A 89 -15.53 7.05 6.47
C GLU A 89 -15.22 5.56 6.43
N ASP A 90 -16.02 4.77 7.12
CA ASP A 90 -15.90 3.32 7.05
C ASP A 90 -16.38 2.83 5.68
N VAL A 91 -15.60 1.96 5.05
CA VAL A 91 -15.92 1.38 3.76
C VAL A 91 -15.79 -0.14 3.82
N THR A 92 -16.54 -0.84 2.97
CA THR A 92 -16.37 -2.27 2.77
C THR A 92 -15.41 -2.47 1.62
N VAL A 93 -14.27 -3.12 1.88
CA VAL A 93 -13.29 -3.43 0.84
C VAL A 93 -13.65 -4.73 0.15
N SER A 94 -13.37 -4.81 -1.15
CA SER A 94 -13.56 -6.02 -1.92
C SER A 94 -12.57 -6.05 -3.10
N GLY A 95 -12.11 -7.25 -3.42
CA GLY A 95 -11.21 -7.47 -4.54
C GLY A 95 -11.01 -8.96 -4.71
N ASP A 96 -10.63 -9.39 -5.90
CA ASP A 96 -10.53 -10.80 -6.27
C ASP A 96 -9.12 -11.24 -6.69
N GLU A 97 -8.18 -10.33 -6.85
CA GLU A 97 -6.79 -10.67 -7.21
C GLU A 97 -5.98 -11.22 -6.02
N ASN A 98 -6.19 -10.66 -4.84
CA ASN A 98 -5.50 -11.05 -3.61
C ASN A 98 -6.51 -11.09 -2.46
N THR A 99 -6.15 -11.80 -1.39
CA THR A 99 -6.96 -11.81 -0.18
C THR A 99 -6.73 -10.53 0.60
N LEU A 100 -7.76 -9.72 0.78
CA LEU A 100 -7.70 -8.45 1.53
C LEU A 100 -8.04 -8.69 3.00
N PHE A 101 -7.34 -7.97 3.88
CA PHE A 101 -7.66 -7.98 5.31
C PHE A 101 -7.19 -6.68 5.97
N TRP A 102 -7.76 -6.40 7.13
CA TRP A 102 -7.34 -5.27 7.96
C TRP A 102 -6.37 -5.78 9.03
N GLN A 103 -5.13 -5.27 8.97
CA GLN A 103 -4.11 -5.57 9.96
C GLN A 103 -4.35 -4.70 11.19
N ASP A 104 -4.66 -5.33 12.33
CA ASP A 104 -4.90 -4.64 13.59
C ASP A 104 -3.71 -4.71 14.56
N ASP A 105 -2.83 -5.70 14.42
CA ASP A 105 -1.59 -5.76 15.19
C ASP A 105 -0.56 -4.81 14.57
N MET A 106 -0.53 -3.58 15.05
CA MET A 106 0.38 -2.54 14.57
C MET A 106 1.76 -2.60 15.24
N GLU A 107 1.95 -3.55 16.17
CA GLU A 107 3.23 -3.77 16.87
C GLU A 107 4.02 -4.96 16.31
N ASP A 108 3.53 -5.63 15.28
CA ASP A 108 4.24 -6.75 14.65
C ASP A 108 5.57 -6.27 14.06
N ASN A 109 6.49 -7.21 13.86
CA ASN A 109 7.76 -6.93 13.20
C ASN A 109 7.57 -6.88 11.67
N PHE A 110 7.30 -5.69 11.16
CA PHE A 110 7.06 -5.46 9.73
C PHE A 110 8.32 -5.54 8.87
N PHE A 111 9.48 -5.72 9.48
CA PHE A 111 10.73 -6.01 8.78
C PHE A 111 10.94 -7.50 8.50
N ASP A 112 10.06 -8.36 9.00
CA ASP A 112 10.18 -9.81 8.86
C ASP A 112 9.92 -10.23 7.41
N MET A 113 10.98 -10.59 6.70
CA MET A 113 10.96 -10.95 5.29
C MET A 113 10.26 -12.29 5.02
N SER A 114 10.02 -13.11 6.04
CA SER A 114 9.27 -14.36 5.91
C SER A 114 7.75 -14.15 5.95
N LYS A 115 7.29 -12.98 6.40
CA LYS A 115 5.88 -12.63 6.51
C LYS A 115 5.45 -11.54 5.52
N TYR A 116 6.34 -10.56 5.27
CA TYR A 116 6.00 -9.36 4.50
C TYR A 116 6.86 -9.29 3.25
N ALA A 117 6.23 -8.90 2.13
CA ALA A 117 6.90 -8.72 0.85
C ALA A 117 7.84 -7.52 0.87
N GLY A 118 8.77 -7.45 -0.10
CA GLY A 118 9.58 -6.26 -0.35
C GLY A 118 10.86 -6.16 0.47
N GLU A 119 11.34 -7.27 1.03
CA GLU A 119 12.66 -7.34 1.69
C GLU A 119 12.86 -6.27 2.77
N GLY A 120 11.85 -6.13 3.65
CA GLY A 120 11.90 -5.17 4.77
C GLY A 120 11.31 -3.80 4.44
N ASN A 121 10.89 -3.53 3.20
CA ASN A 121 10.35 -2.22 2.81
C ASN A 121 9.06 -1.86 3.54
N ILE A 122 8.23 -2.83 3.89
CA ILE A 122 7.01 -2.57 4.68
C ILE A 122 7.38 -1.91 6.01
N GLY A 123 8.39 -2.44 6.70
CA GLY A 123 8.87 -1.86 7.95
C GLY A 123 9.38 -0.43 7.78
N HIS A 124 10.16 -0.16 6.73
CA HIS A 124 10.65 1.19 6.43
C HIS A 124 9.52 2.17 6.14
N ILE A 125 8.53 1.76 5.37
CA ILE A 125 7.36 2.58 5.06
C ILE A 125 6.64 2.99 6.35
N LEU A 126 6.40 2.03 7.25
CA LEU A 126 5.70 2.30 8.50
C LEU A 126 6.50 3.19 9.45
N GLU A 127 7.83 3.09 9.46
CA GLU A 127 8.67 4.02 10.23
C GLU A 127 8.54 5.45 9.71
N HIS A 128 8.50 5.65 8.38
CA HIS A 128 8.27 6.96 7.78
C HIS A 128 6.90 7.52 8.14
N ILE A 129 5.88 6.69 8.18
CA ILE A 129 4.53 7.11 8.58
C ILE A 129 4.53 7.57 10.04
N LYS A 130 5.21 6.85 10.93
CA LYS A 130 5.32 7.24 12.35
C LYS A 130 5.98 8.62 12.49
N LEU A 131 7.02 8.90 11.71
CA LEU A 131 7.71 10.19 11.73
C LEU A 131 6.86 11.33 11.15
N ASN A 132 5.86 11.02 10.34
CA ASN A 132 4.99 12.01 9.69
C ASN A 132 3.53 11.84 10.13
N LYS A 133 3.31 11.33 11.32
CA LYS A 133 1.99 10.93 11.82
C LYS A 133 0.95 12.05 11.75
N GLU A 134 1.37 13.29 11.98
CA GLU A 134 0.50 14.46 11.96
C GLU A 134 -0.17 14.70 10.60
N LYS A 135 0.39 14.19 9.51
CA LYS A 135 -0.20 14.32 8.17
C LYS A 135 -1.47 13.49 8.00
N PHE A 136 -1.73 12.55 8.90
CA PHE A 136 -2.86 11.62 8.85
C PHE A 136 -3.90 11.88 9.94
N LEU A 137 -3.65 12.81 10.82
CA LEU A 137 -4.56 13.11 11.94
C LEU A 137 -5.58 14.20 11.64
#